data_fe77395a437a3a2a56bcc1f1f47375d0
#
_entry.id   fe77395a437a3a2a56bcc1f1f47375d0
#
_cell.length_a   1.000
_cell.length_b   1.000
_cell.length_c   1.000
_cell.angle_alpha   90.00
_cell.angle_beta   90.00
_cell.angle_gamma   90.00
#
_symmetry.space_group_name_H-M   'P 1'
#
loop_
_entity.id
_entity.type
_entity.pdbx_description
1 polymer ?
#
loop_
_entity_poly.entity_id
_entity_poly.type
_entity_poly.pdbx_seq_one_letter_code
_entity_poly.pdbx_strand_id
1 'polypeptide(L)' 'MSNTETQALEEKLIDLEIRLTHQEDHIQSLDKVIYEQDQLITALTKKVKQLDSKLLTMGEENILSAAEDKPPPHY' A
#
# COMPACT_ATOMS: atom_id res chain seq x y z
N MET A 1 1.04 51.71 -18.36
CA MET A 1 1.28 50.56 -19.03
C MET A 1 2.11 49.64 -18.25
N SER A 2 3.31 49.96 -17.89
CA SER A 2 4.12 49.02 -17.16
C SER A 2 3.51 48.65 -15.82
N ASN A 3 2.74 49.54 -15.22
CA ASN A 3 2.09 49.19 -13.94
C ASN A 3 1.05 48.10 -14.11
N THR A 4 0.32 48.08 -15.22
CA THR A 4 -0.66 47.07 -15.47
C THR A 4 0.00 45.72 -15.73
N GLU A 5 1.11 45.73 -16.46
CA GLU A 5 1.85 44.52 -16.73
C GLU A 5 2.46 43.98 -15.44
N THR A 6 3.00 44.87 -14.61
CA THR A 6 3.58 44.49 -13.35
C THR A 6 2.51 43.87 -12.44
N GLN A 7 1.30 44.47 -12.40
CA GLN A 7 0.22 43.94 -11.60
C GLN A 7 -0.21 42.56 -12.09
N ALA A 8 -0.27 42.41 -13.41
CA ALA A 8 -0.65 41.11 -13.96
C ALA A 8 0.36 40.03 -13.60
N LEU A 9 1.64 40.36 -13.62
CA LEU A 9 2.70 39.45 -13.25
C LEU A 9 2.64 39.12 -11.75
N GLU A 10 2.40 40.13 -10.93
CA GLU A 10 2.28 39.91 -9.49
C GLU A 10 1.10 39.00 -9.16
N GLU A 11 -0.03 39.21 -9.83
CA GLU A 11 -1.19 38.35 -9.63
C GLU A 11 -0.89 36.93 -10.05
N LYS A 12 -0.15 36.76 -11.12
CA LYS A 12 0.22 35.42 -11.57
C LYS A 12 1.17 34.75 -10.58
N LEU A 13 2.10 35.52 -10.01
CA LEU A 13 3.01 34.98 -9.02
C LEU A 13 2.27 34.53 -7.77
N ILE A 14 1.30 35.31 -7.33
CA ILE A 14 0.50 34.95 -6.17
C ILE A 14 -0.29 33.68 -6.46
N ASP A 15 -0.89 33.60 -7.64
CA ASP A 15 -1.65 32.40 -8.03
C ASP A 15 -0.73 31.18 -8.04
N LEU A 16 0.46 31.30 -8.59
CA LEU A 16 1.41 30.21 -8.64
C LEU A 16 1.87 29.79 -7.24
N GLU A 17 2.08 30.76 -6.35
CA GLU A 17 2.46 30.46 -4.99
C GLU A 17 1.36 29.68 -4.27
N ILE A 18 0.11 30.07 -4.47
CA ILE A 18 -1.02 29.36 -3.89
C ILE A 18 -1.06 27.94 -4.42
N ARG A 19 -0.90 27.76 -5.73
CA ARG A 19 -0.91 26.44 -6.32
C ARG A 19 0.24 25.58 -5.80
N LEU A 20 1.39 26.18 -5.66
CA LEU A 20 2.55 25.46 -5.15
C LEU A 20 2.32 25.00 -3.72
N THR A 21 1.76 25.85 -2.88
CA THR A 21 1.44 25.49 -1.52
C THR A 21 0.45 24.31 -1.47
N HIS A 22 -0.57 24.36 -2.30
CA HIS A 22 -1.54 23.26 -2.38
C HIS A 22 -0.86 21.98 -2.84
N GLN A 23 0.05 22.07 -3.80
CA GLN A 23 0.77 20.90 -4.27
C GLN A 23 1.67 20.32 -3.19
N GLU A 24 2.32 21.16 -2.43
CA GLU A 24 3.17 20.69 -1.35
C GLU A 24 2.35 19.96 -0.29
N ASP A 25 1.21 20.52 0.07
CA ASP A 25 0.30 19.87 1.02
C ASP A 25 -0.19 18.53 0.48
N HIS A 26 -0.51 18.49 -0.81
CA HIS A 26 -0.99 17.28 -1.45
C HIS A 26 0.12 16.21 -1.46
N ILE A 27 1.33 16.62 -1.77
CA ILE A 27 2.47 15.71 -1.77
C ILE A 27 2.69 15.12 -0.38
N GLN A 28 2.61 15.94 0.65
CA GLN A 28 2.75 15.43 2.01
C GLN A 28 1.66 14.44 2.37
N SER A 29 0.44 14.72 1.93
CA SER A 29 -0.67 13.79 2.16
C SER A 29 -0.47 12.48 1.41
N LEU A 30 0.02 12.56 0.18
CA LEU A 30 0.32 11.37 -0.61
C LEU A 30 1.44 10.54 0.01
N ASP A 31 2.48 11.21 0.50
CA ASP A 31 3.58 10.52 1.17
C ASP A 31 3.07 9.73 2.38
N LYS A 32 2.17 10.32 3.13
CA LYS A 32 1.58 9.63 4.28
C LYS A 32 0.79 8.41 3.85
N VAL A 33 -0.01 8.55 2.80
CA VAL A 33 -0.81 7.44 2.27
C VAL A 33 0.08 6.33 1.77
N ILE A 34 1.14 6.68 1.05
CA ILE A 34 2.09 5.70 0.53
C ILE A 34 2.74 4.94 1.67
N TYR A 35 3.15 5.65 2.70
CA TYR A 35 3.76 5.02 3.86
C TYR A 35 2.79 4.04 4.53
N GLU A 36 1.55 4.45 4.72
CA GLU A 36 0.53 3.59 5.32
C GLU A 36 0.24 2.38 4.44
N GLN A 37 0.18 2.58 3.14
CA GLN A 37 -0.04 1.48 2.21
C GLN A 37 1.12 0.49 2.22
N ASP A 38 2.34 0.99 2.28
CA ASP A 38 3.51 0.12 2.34
C ASP A 38 3.49 -0.74 3.60
N GLN A 39 3.10 -0.16 4.73
CA GLN A 39 2.98 -0.92 5.96
C GLN A 39 1.90 -1.98 5.85
N LEU A 40 0.79 -1.64 5.23
CA LEU A 40 -0.30 -2.58 5.05
C LEU A 40 0.12 -3.73 4.12
N ILE A 41 0.79 -3.40 3.02
CA ILE A 41 1.28 -4.40 2.08
C ILE A 41 2.27 -5.33 2.77
N THR A 42 3.17 -4.79 3.57
CA THR A 42 4.13 -5.61 4.31
C THR A 42 3.41 -6.56 5.28
N ALA A 43 2.42 -6.05 5.99
CA ALA A 43 1.66 -6.87 6.93
C ALA A 43 0.87 -7.96 6.19
N LEU A 44 0.26 -7.62 5.07
CA LEU A 44 -0.48 -8.59 4.27
C LEU A 44 0.43 -9.65 3.68
N THR A 45 1.58 -9.24 3.17
CA THR A 45 2.57 -10.17 2.62
C THR A 45 3.00 -11.17 3.69
N LYS A 46 3.22 -10.68 4.90
CA LYS A 46 3.62 -11.54 5.99
C LYS A 46 2.51 -12.54 6.33
N LYS A 47 1.27 -12.07 6.35
CA LYS A 47 0.13 -12.95 6.62
C LYS A 47 -0.05 -13.99 5.55
N VAL A 48 0.11 -13.61 4.29
CA VAL A 48 0.00 -14.54 3.18
C VAL A 48 1.06 -15.63 3.30
N LYS A 49 2.28 -15.25 3.65
CA LYS A 49 3.35 -16.23 3.84
C LYS A 49 3.07 -17.17 4.99
N GLN A 50 2.51 -16.66 6.07
CA GLN A 50 2.14 -17.47 7.21
C GLN A 50 1.04 -18.47 6.85
N LEU A 51 0.04 -18.00 6.10
CA LEU A 51 -1.03 -18.88 5.65
C LEU A 51 -0.54 -19.94 4.69
N ASP A 52 0.38 -19.56 3.82
CA ASP A 52 0.97 -20.48 2.87
C ASP A 52 1.74 -21.58 3.62
N SER A 53 2.51 -21.21 4.61
CA SER A 53 3.22 -22.16 5.44
C SER A 53 2.28 -23.09 6.17
N LYS A 54 1.16 -22.53 6.67
CA LYS A 54 0.18 -23.32 7.36
C LYS A 54 -0.49 -24.31 6.44
N LEU A 55 -0.83 -23.88 5.24
CA LEU A 55 -1.44 -24.76 4.26
C LEU A 55 -0.52 -25.91 3.88
N LEU A 56 0.76 -25.62 3.72
CA LEU A 56 1.74 -26.63 3.40
C LEU A 56 1.85 -27.64 4.54
N THR A 57 1.91 -27.15 5.76
CA THR A 57 2.00 -28.01 6.94
C THR A 57 0.74 -28.88 7.05
N MET A 58 -0.43 -28.29 6.85
CA MET A 58 -1.66 -29.04 6.91
C MET A 58 -1.73 -30.09 5.81
N GLY A 59 -1.25 -29.73 4.63
CA GLY A 59 -1.19 -30.67 3.53
C GLY A 59 -0.28 -31.85 3.84
N GLU A 60 0.86 -31.58 4.44
CA GLU A 60 1.79 -32.62 4.83
C GLU A 60 1.19 -33.52 5.91
N GLU A 61 0.53 -32.93 6.88
CA GLU A 61 -0.12 -33.67 7.93
C GLU A 61 -1.21 -34.55 7.37
N ASN A 62 -1.97 -34.02 6.44
CA ASN A 62 -3.04 -34.82 5.82
C ASN A 62 -2.46 -35.97 5.03
N ILE A 63 -1.38 -35.77 4.33
CA ILE A 63 -0.74 -36.82 3.57
C ILE A 63 -0.21 -37.91 4.50
N LEU A 64 0.44 -37.49 5.57
CA LEU A 64 0.98 -38.43 6.54
C LEU A 64 -0.13 -39.22 7.23
N SER A 65 -1.19 -38.56 7.61
CA SER A 65 -2.30 -39.20 8.23
C SER A 65 -2.93 -40.21 7.29
N ALA A 66 -3.09 -39.86 6.04
CA ALA A 66 -3.64 -40.77 5.07
C ALA A 66 -2.76 -42.00 4.90
N ALA A 67 -1.47 -41.79 4.91
CA ALA A 67 -0.55 -42.90 4.75
C ALA A 67 -0.56 -43.80 5.96
N GLU A 68 -0.65 -43.23 7.15
CA GLU A 68 -0.66 -44.03 8.36
C GLU A 68 -1.97 -44.75 8.52
N ASP A 69 -3.01 -44.11 8.13
CA ASP A 69 -4.28 -44.67 8.33
C ASP A 69 -4.66 -45.49 7.27
N LYS A 70 -3.95 -45.94 6.56
CA LYS A 70 -4.21 -46.69 5.55
C LYS A 70 -5.44 -47.33 5.51
N PRO A 71 -5.87 -48.06 6.11
CA PRO A 71 -7.07 -48.67 5.92
C PRO A 71 -8.08 -47.78 6.27
N PRO A 72 -8.11 -47.01 6.80
CA PRO A 72 -9.08 -46.29 7.22
C PRO A 72 -9.68 -45.65 6.41
N PRO A 73 -10.18 -45.78 6.16
CA PRO A 73 -10.87 -45.34 5.38
C PRO A 73 -11.66 -44.36 5.91
N HIS A 74 -11.52 -43.86 6.68
CA HIS A 74 -12.32 -42.98 7.08
C HIS A 74 -12.21 -41.95 6.26
N TYR A 75 -12.15 -41.94 5.26
CA TYR A 75 -12.16 -40.87 4.55
C TYR A 75 -13.23 -41.01 3.79
#